data_ce7e4f2c24ffae30db93e6f94a3ba785
#
_entry.id   ce7e4f2c24ffae30db93e6f94a3ba785
#
_cell.length_a   1.000
_cell.length_b   1.000
_cell.length_c   1.000
_cell.angle_alpha   90.00
_cell.angle_beta   90.00
_cell.angle_gamma   90.00
#
_symmetry.space_group_name_H-M   'P 1'
#
loop_
_entity.id
_entity.type
_entity.pdbx_description
1 polymer ?
#
loop_
_entity_poly.entity_id
_entity_poly.type
_entity_poly.pdbx_seq_one_letter_code
_entity_poly.pdbx_strand_id
1 'polypeptide(L)'
;EPELTVRFGHGKSPRAIIIDPQERLPTSHPLLERKGLDQVLHVCRGIGKEPKHKRFWNPEDGLLSLMQKLWKQDGISSILVEGGAYTLQHFLSESMWDEVKVWTASHDLNGGLKAPSWPKEAAQPPYESGSGFAGKDRWEMGIRPQDPK
;
A
#
# COMPACT_ATOMS: atom_id res chain seq x y z
N GLU A 1 -15.76 -4.80 -3.65
CA GLU A 1 -14.48 -4.83 -4.36
C GLU A 1 -14.03 -3.39 -4.65
N PRO A 2 -12.84 -2.96 -4.19
CA PRO A 2 -12.40 -1.57 -4.35
C PRO A 2 -12.14 -1.25 -5.82
N GLU A 3 -12.63 -0.10 -6.29
CA GLU A 3 -12.38 0.35 -7.66
C GLU A 3 -11.01 0.99 -7.86
N LEU A 4 -10.38 1.44 -6.77
CA LEU A 4 -9.08 2.13 -6.75
C LEU A 4 -9.01 3.27 -7.79
N THR A 5 -10.07 4.08 -7.83
CA THR A 5 -10.21 5.22 -8.75
C THR A 5 -10.33 6.53 -7.96
N VAL A 6 -10.02 7.64 -8.61
CA VAL A 6 -10.32 8.97 -8.05
C VAL A 6 -11.83 9.18 -8.08
N ARG A 7 -12.47 9.32 -6.91
CA ARG A 7 -13.93 9.53 -6.79
C ARG A 7 -14.32 11.00 -6.62
N PHE A 8 -13.52 11.74 -5.86
CA PHE A 8 -13.81 13.12 -5.47
C PHE A 8 -12.60 14.00 -5.80
N GLY A 9 -12.44 14.37 -7.06
CA GLY A 9 -11.33 15.21 -7.46
C GLY A 9 -11.06 15.20 -8.95
N HIS A 10 -10.16 16.07 -9.38
CA HIS A 10 -9.69 16.13 -10.77
C HIS A 10 -8.32 15.44 -10.84
N GLY A 11 -8.16 14.55 -11.80
CA GLY A 11 -6.88 13.88 -12.05
C GLY A 11 -7.02 12.47 -12.62
N LYS A 12 -5.89 11.88 -12.94
CA LYS A 12 -5.84 10.49 -13.40
C LYS A 12 -5.94 9.54 -12.19
N SER A 13 -6.71 8.49 -12.34
CA SER A 13 -6.72 7.41 -11.35
C SER A 13 -5.32 6.81 -11.18
N PRO A 14 -4.92 6.48 -9.95
CA PRO A 14 -3.63 5.85 -9.71
C PRO A 14 -3.57 4.47 -10.39
N ARG A 15 -2.37 4.06 -10.77
CA ARG A 15 -2.12 2.70 -11.22
C ARG A 15 -2.26 1.76 -10.03
N ALA A 16 -3.05 0.70 -10.17
CA ALA A 16 -3.19 -0.29 -9.10
C ALA A 16 -1.98 -1.23 -9.10
N ILE A 17 -1.39 -1.46 -7.91
CA ILE A 17 -0.31 -2.44 -7.73
C ILE A 17 -0.87 -3.58 -6.88
N ILE A 18 -0.77 -4.80 -7.39
CA ILE A 18 -1.22 -6.00 -6.69
C ILE A 18 0.01 -6.82 -6.35
N ILE A 19 0.29 -6.96 -5.05
CA ILE A 19 1.39 -7.80 -4.55
C ILE A 19 0.82 -9.20 -4.29
N ASP A 20 1.13 -10.12 -5.17
CA ASP A 20 0.63 -11.50 -5.15
C ASP A 20 1.75 -12.49 -5.51
N PRO A 21 2.71 -12.72 -4.61
CA PRO A 21 3.86 -13.58 -4.88
C PRO A 21 3.51 -15.02 -5.26
N GLN A 22 2.32 -15.48 -4.90
CA GLN A 22 1.86 -16.84 -5.15
C GLN A 22 0.93 -16.97 -6.36
N GLU A 23 0.72 -15.88 -7.09
CA GLU A 23 -0.17 -15.81 -8.25
C GLU A 23 -1.56 -16.42 -8.00
N ARG A 24 -2.15 -16.10 -6.83
CA ARG A 24 -3.50 -16.58 -6.46
C ARG A 24 -4.62 -15.79 -7.14
N LEU A 25 -4.29 -14.60 -7.65
CA LEU A 25 -5.26 -13.77 -8.36
C LEU A 25 -5.53 -14.37 -9.74
N PRO A 26 -6.75 -14.82 -10.03
CA PRO A 26 -7.08 -15.37 -11.34
C PRO A 26 -6.99 -14.28 -12.42
N THR A 27 -6.60 -14.67 -13.63
CA THR A 27 -6.51 -13.74 -14.78
C THR A 27 -7.86 -13.13 -15.15
N SER A 28 -8.95 -13.80 -14.81
CA SER A 28 -10.34 -13.32 -14.95
C SER A 28 -10.81 -12.43 -13.80
N HIS A 29 -9.90 -11.99 -12.91
CA HIS A 29 -10.31 -11.15 -11.79
C HIS A 29 -10.82 -9.80 -12.30
N PRO A 30 -11.99 -9.32 -11.82
CA PRO A 30 -12.64 -8.10 -12.33
C PRO A 30 -11.76 -6.85 -12.30
N LEU A 31 -10.82 -6.75 -11.37
CA LEU A 31 -9.88 -5.62 -11.32
C LEU A 31 -8.96 -5.61 -12.55
N LEU A 32 -8.51 -6.78 -13.02
CA LEU A 32 -7.68 -6.89 -14.22
C LEU A 32 -8.48 -6.60 -15.49
N GLU A 33 -9.74 -7.03 -15.53
CA GLU A 33 -10.63 -6.80 -16.69
C GLU A 33 -11.09 -5.34 -16.79
N ARG A 34 -11.52 -4.73 -15.67
CA ARG A 34 -12.10 -3.36 -15.67
C ARG A 34 -11.09 -2.26 -15.91
N LYS A 35 -9.90 -2.36 -15.33
CA LYS A 35 -8.88 -1.31 -15.45
C LYS A 35 -8.06 -1.40 -16.73
N GLY A 36 -8.08 -2.55 -17.39
CA GLY A 36 -7.11 -2.87 -18.42
C GLY A 36 -5.71 -3.11 -17.86
N LEU A 37 -4.92 -3.89 -18.56
CA LEU A 37 -3.57 -4.30 -18.12
C LEU A 37 -2.59 -3.12 -17.97
N ASP A 38 -2.83 -1.99 -18.62
CA ASP A 38 -1.99 -0.80 -18.50
C ASP A 38 -2.19 -0.03 -17.18
N GLN A 39 -3.32 -0.23 -16.51
CA GLN A 39 -3.67 0.42 -15.26
C GLN A 39 -3.43 -0.46 -14.04
N VAL A 40 -2.98 -1.68 -14.24
CA VAL A 40 -2.68 -2.64 -13.18
C VAL A 40 -1.26 -3.14 -13.35
N LEU A 41 -0.54 -3.23 -12.24
CA LEU A 41 0.76 -3.87 -12.16
C LEU A 41 0.68 -5.04 -11.21
N HIS A 42 0.83 -6.25 -11.72
CA HIS A 42 0.81 -7.48 -10.94
C HIS A 42 2.23 -7.86 -10.54
N VAL A 43 2.53 -7.78 -9.26
CA VAL A 43 3.83 -8.16 -8.67
C VAL A 43 3.72 -9.59 -8.18
N CYS A 44 4.45 -10.49 -8.80
CA CYS A 44 4.43 -11.91 -8.50
C CYS A 44 5.85 -12.49 -8.44
N ARG A 45 5.98 -13.69 -7.90
CA ARG A 45 7.26 -14.42 -7.92
C ARG A 45 7.53 -14.91 -9.34
N GLY A 46 8.79 -14.82 -9.79
CA GLY A 46 9.14 -15.31 -11.13
C GLY A 46 10.53 -14.90 -11.56
N ILE A 47 10.93 -15.42 -12.71
CA ILE A 47 12.20 -15.13 -13.37
C ILE A 47 12.00 -14.97 -14.88
N GLY A 48 12.89 -14.27 -15.53
CA GLY A 48 12.89 -14.10 -16.98
C GLY A 48 12.32 -12.77 -17.45
N LYS A 49 11.82 -12.74 -18.69
CA LYS A 49 11.28 -11.52 -19.30
C LYS A 49 9.91 -11.19 -18.72
N GLU A 50 9.80 -10.00 -18.15
CA GLU A 50 8.56 -9.51 -17.55
C GLU A 50 7.58 -9.01 -18.63
N PRO A 51 6.32 -9.48 -18.65
CA PRO A 51 5.27 -8.84 -19.41
C PRO A 51 5.04 -7.40 -18.93
N LYS A 52 4.48 -6.53 -19.79
CA LYS A 52 4.27 -5.11 -19.48
C LYS A 52 3.47 -4.85 -18.19
N HIS A 53 2.54 -5.74 -17.87
CA HIS A 53 1.67 -5.64 -16.69
C HIS A 53 2.14 -6.46 -15.49
N LYS A 54 3.29 -7.15 -15.58
CA LYS A 54 3.85 -7.95 -14.49
C LYS A 54 5.22 -7.44 -14.08
N ARG A 55 5.55 -7.64 -12.78
CA ARG A 55 6.90 -7.50 -12.24
C ARG A 55 7.23 -8.70 -11.41
N PHE A 56 8.41 -9.25 -11.63
CA PHE A 56 8.90 -10.38 -10.84
C PHE A 56 9.67 -9.87 -9.63
N TRP A 57 9.30 -10.37 -8.48
CA TRP A 57 9.92 -10.01 -7.21
C TRP A 57 9.84 -11.20 -6.24
N ASN A 58 10.93 -11.45 -5.54
CA ASN A 58 10.97 -12.44 -4.47
C ASN A 58 10.84 -11.73 -3.13
N PRO A 59 9.91 -12.14 -2.26
CA PRO A 59 9.77 -11.53 -0.93
C PRO A 59 11.05 -11.58 -0.09
N GLU A 60 11.90 -12.57 -0.31
CA GLU A 60 13.20 -12.71 0.37
C GLU A 60 14.18 -11.57 0.04
N ASP A 61 13.99 -10.88 -1.08
CA ASP A 61 14.81 -9.72 -1.47
C ASP A 61 14.40 -8.43 -0.73
N GLY A 62 13.37 -8.48 0.12
CA GLY A 62 12.85 -7.38 0.91
C GLY A 62 12.06 -6.33 0.12
N LEU A 63 11.28 -5.50 0.82
CA LEU A 63 10.45 -4.45 0.20
C LEU A 63 11.28 -3.38 -0.53
N LEU A 64 12.47 -3.05 -0.03
CA LEU A 64 13.33 -2.05 -0.67
C LEU A 64 13.66 -2.43 -2.12
N SER A 65 13.93 -3.70 -2.39
CA SER A 65 14.19 -4.18 -3.75
C SER A 65 12.98 -3.99 -4.67
N LEU A 66 11.77 -4.24 -4.15
CA LEU A 66 10.53 -3.99 -4.86
C LEU A 66 10.34 -2.51 -5.15
N MET A 67 10.52 -1.63 -4.16
CA MET A 67 10.39 -0.18 -4.34
C MET A 67 11.37 0.34 -5.39
N GLN A 68 12.63 -0.09 -5.34
CA GLN A 68 13.64 0.27 -6.33
C GLN A 68 13.28 -0.20 -7.75
N LYS A 69 12.72 -1.40 -7.87
CA LYS A 69 12.25 -1.92 -9.17
C LYS A 69 11.10 -1.08 -9.72
N LEU A 70 10.08 -0.79 -8.91
CA LEU A 70 8.93 0.02 -9.30
C LEU A 70 9.35 1.44 -9.70
N TRP A 71 10.31 2.04 -8.98
CA TRP A 71 10.89 3.32 -9.36
C TRP A 71 11.60 3.26 -10.71
N LYS A 72 12.56 2.33 -10.86
CA LYS A 72 13.44 2.27 -12.05
C LYS A 72 12.70 1.85 -13.32
N GLN A 73 11.74 0.93 -13.21
CA GLN A 73 11.06 0.36 -14.38
C GLN A 73 9.74 1.05 -14.71
N ASP A 74 9.03 1.53 -13.69
CA ASP A 74 7.68 2.06 -13.83
C ASP A 74 7.56 3.55 -13.51
N GLY A 75 8.62 4.18 -12.99
CA GLY A 75 8.62 5.59 -12.60
C GLY A 75 7.72 5.90 -11.40
N ILE A 76 7.42 4.89 -10.58
CA ILE A 76 6.51 5.03 -9.44
C ILE A 76 7.30 5.60 -8.26
N SER A 77 7.02 6.85 -7.90
CA SER A 77 7.69 7.59 -6.81
C SER A 77 6.88 7.66 -5.52
N SER A 78 5.60 7.34 -5.56
CA SER A 78 4.72 7.37 -4.40
C SER A 78 3.72 6.23 -4.45
N ILE A 79 3.48 5.58 -3.33
CA ILE A 79 2.58 4.43 -3.21
C ILE A 79 1.67 4.65 -2.01
N LEU A 80 0.36 4.54 -2.22
CA LEU A 80 -0.61 4.40 -1.16
C LEU A 80 -0.85 2.92 -0.87
N VAL A 81 -0.50 2.47 0.32
CA VAL A 81 -0.67 1.07 0.74
C VAL A 81 -2.00 0.92 1.45
N GLU A 82 -2.95 0.28 0.79
CA GLU A 82 -4.29 -0.01 1.33
C GLU A 82 -4.54 -1.50 1.50
N GLY A 83 -3.51 -2.33 1.32
CA GLY A 83 -3.61 -3.78 1.32
C GLY A 83 -4.11 -4.36 2.65
N GLY A 84 -4.33 -5.68 2.66
CA GLY A 84 -4.74 -6.37 3.88
C GLY A 84 -3.72 -6.26 5.01
N ALA A 85 -4.11 -6.68 6.21
CA ALA A 85 -3.30 -6.55 7.44
C ALA A 85 -1.86 -7.06 7.30
N TYR A 86 -1.64 -8.14 6.55
CA TYR A 86 -0.30 -8.68 6.29
C TYR A 86 0.59 -7.70 5.50
N THR A 87 0.08 -7.15 4.39
CA THR A 87 0.83 -6.21 3.56
C THR A 87 1.16 -4.94 4.34
N LEU A 88 0.15 -4.36 5.01
CA LEU A 88 0.35 -3.18 5.86
C LEU A 88 1.38 -3.44 6.96
N GLN A 89 1.26 -4.56 7.69
CA GLN A 89 2.22 -4.92 8.73
C GLN A 89 3.63 -5.05 8.19
N HIS A 90 3.82 -5.59 6.97
CA HIS A 90 5.13 -5.75 6.35
C HIS A 90 5.77 -4.38 6.05
N PHE A 91 5.05 -3.45 5.46
CA PHE A 91 5.54 -2.08 5.23
C PHE A 91 5.88 -1.37 6.55
N LEU A 92 5.06 -1.53 7.57
CA LEU A 92 5.29 -0.93 8.88
C LEU A 92 6.51 -1.54 9.58
N SER A 93 6.66 -2.86 9.57
CA SER A 93 7.77 -3.55 10.25
C SER A 93 9.14 -3.29 9.60
N GLU A 94 9.19 -3.07 8.29
CA GLU A 94 10.41 -2.68 7.58
C GLU A 94 10.63 -1.16 7.56
N SER A 95 9.82 -0.40 8.29
CA SER A 95 9.88 1.07 8.32
C SER A 95 9.83 1.71 6.91
N MET A 96 9.15 1.07 5.97
CA MET A 96 8.98 1.52 4.57
C MET A 96 7.72 2.37 4.43
N TRP A 97 7.66 3.44 5.20
CA TRP A 97 6.54 4.39 5.18
C TRP A 97 7.02 5.81 5.48
N ASP A 98 6.40 6.81 4.90
CA ASP A 98 6.64 8.23 5.14
C ASP A 98 5.47 8.84 5.92
N GLU A 99 4.25 8.42 5.62
CA GLU A 99 3.04 8.81 6.32
C GLU A 99 2.21 7.57 6.65
N VAL A 100 1.68 7.53 7.86
CA VAL A 100 0.71 6.51 8.28
C VAL A 100 -0.51 7.19 8.88
N LYS A 101 -1.70 6.77 8.47
CA LYS A 101 -2.97 7.28 8.98
C LYS A 101 -3.91 6.13 9.30
N VAL A 102 -4.44 6.14 10.50
CA VAL A 102 -5.38 5.12 11.00
C VAL A 102 -6.70 5.78 11.36
N TRP A 103 -7.77 5.19 10.91
CA TRP A 103 -9.13 5.54 11.27
C TRP A 103 -9.73 4.42 12.11
N THR A 104 -10.22 4.76 13.28
CA THR A 104 -10.85 3.82 14.21
C THR A 104 -12.33 4.18 14.34
N ALA A 105 -13.19 3.27 13.89
CA ALA A 105 -14.62 3.44 14.03
C ALA A 105 -15.04 3.43 15.51
N SER A 106 -16.13 4.11 15.81
CA SER A 106 -16.68 4.19 17.16
C SER A 106 -17.44 2.92 17.61
N HIS A 107 -17.45 1.88 16.78
CA HIS A 107 -18.12 0.61 17.07
C HIS A 107 -17.22 -0.57 16.75
N ASP A 108 -17.41 -1.65 17.47
CA ASP A 108 -16.67 -2.90 17.25
C ASP A 108 -17.29 -3.72 16.14
N LEU A 109 -16.45 -4.41 15.36
CA LEU A 109 -16.89 -5.32 14.30
C LEU A 109 -17.29 -6.71 14.82
N ASN A 110 -17.15 -6.98 16.11
CA ASN A 110 -17.43 -8.27 16.77
C ASN A 110 -16.72 -9.49 16.13
N GLY A 111 -15.56 -9.27 15.49
CA GLY A 111 -14.77 -10.30 14.85
C GLY A 111 -13.95 -9.76 13.68
N GLY A 112 -13.15 -10.63 13.08
CA GLY A 112 -12.29 -10.29 11.94
C GLY A 112 -10.79 -10.40 12.23
N LEU A 113 -9.97 -9.91 11.32
CA LEU A 113 -8.51 -9.87 11.47
C LEU A 113 -8.12 -8.67 12.32
N LYS A 114 -7.15 -8.89 13.22
CA LYS A 114 -6.55 -7.81 13.99
C LYS A 114 -5.88 -6.80 13.05
N ALA A 115 -6.09 -5.51 13.32
CA ALA A 115 -5.39 -4.45 12.61
C ALA A 115 -3.86 -4.57 12.80
N PRO A 116 -3.05 -4.10 11.84
CA PRO A 116 -1.62 -3.97 12.02
C PRO A 116 -1.28 -3.15 13.26
N SER A 117 -0.14 -3.46 13.88
CA SER A 117 0.32 -2.68 15.03
C SER A 117 0.76 -1.29 14.57
N TRP A 118 0.29 -0.26 15.26
CA TRP A 118 0.76 1.10 15.08
C TRP A 118 2.27 1.17 15.33
N PRO A 119 3.07 1.80 14.45
CA PRO A 119 4.49 1.98 14.68
C PRO A 119 4.68 2.92 15.87
N LYS A 120 5.28 2.42 16.95
CA LYS A 120 5.45 3.17 18.20
C LYS A 120 6.26 4.46 18.00
N GLU A 121 7.20 4.43 17.10
CA GLU A 121 8.01 5.57 16.68
C GLU A 121 7.17 6.70 16.09
N ALA A 122 6.07 6.41 15.40
CA ALA A 122 5.20 7.41 14.78
C ALA A 122 4.52 8.36 15.78
N ALA A 123 4.50 8.00 17.06
CA ALA A 123 3.93 8.83 18.13
C ALA A 123 4.99 9.61 18.93
N GLN A 124 6.28 9.56 18.54
CA GLN A 124 7.40 10.14 19.28
C GLN A 124 8.29 11.00 18.36
N PRO A 125 8.95 12.04 18.91
CA PRO A 125 9.95 12.77 18.14
C PRO A 125 11.04 11.84 17.57
N PRO A 126 11.55 12.10 16.35
CA PRO A 126 11.35 13.29 15.55
C PRO A 126 10.11 13.28 14.64
N TYR A 127 9.23 12.28 14.72
CA TYR A 127 8.04 12.18 13.87
C TYR A 127 7.00 13.24 14.24
N GLU A 128 6.39 13.85 13.24
CA GLU A 128 5.21 14.67 13.43
C GLU A 128 4.00 13.74 13.63
N SER A 129 3.21 13.99 14.66
CA SER A 129 2.01 13.20 14.95
C SER A 129 0.80 14.08 15.13
N GLY A 130 -0.36 13.54 14.79
CA GLY A 130 -1.65 14.21 14.96
C GLY A 130 -2.75 13.22 15.28
N SER A 131 -3.79 13.69 15.94
CA SER A 131 -4.98 12.88 16.20
C SER A 131 -6.21 13.78 16.33
N GLY A 132 -7.39 13.22 16.12
CA GLY A 132 -8.65 13.95 16.24
C GLY A 132 -9.86 13.05 15.98
N PHE A 133 -11.00 13.71 15.79
CA PHE A 133 -12.25 13.03 15.48
C PHE A 133 -12.84 13.58 14.18
N ALA A 134 -13.48 12.70 13.44
CA ALA A 134 -14.33 13.03 12.31
C ALA A 134 -15.71 12.39 12.58
N GLY A 135 -16.64 13.19 13.05
CA GLY A 135 -17.88 12.68 13.61
C GLY A 135 -17.63 11.85 14.87
N LYS A 136 -17.93 10.54 14.82
CA LYS A 136 -17.67 9.60 15.93
C LYS A 136 -16.38 8.81 15.77
N ASP A 137 -15.76 8.85 14.60
CA ASP A 137 -14.57 8.07 14.31
C ASP A 137 -13.31 8.84 14.72
N ARG A 138 -12.36 8.14 15.33
CA ARG A 138 -11.06 8.68 15.72
C ARG A 138 -10.07 8.48 14.59
N TRP A 139 -9.23 9.48 14.35
CA TRP A 139 -8.07 9.32 13.49
C TRP A 139 -6.77 9.62 14.23
N GLU A 140 -5.72 8.96 13.81
CA GLU A 140 -4.34 9.13 14.27
C GLU A 140 -3.43 9.15 13.04
N MET A 141 -2.41 9.98 13.07
CA MET A 141 -1.47 10.16 11.97
C MET A 141 -0.05 10.27 12.50
N GLY A 142 0.90 9.72 11.77
CA GLY A 142 2.33 9.93 11.96
C GLY A 142 3.00 10.22 10.63
N ILE A 143 3.89 11.20 10.61
CA ILE A 143 4.66 11.60 9.43
C ILE A 143 6.14 11.51 9.78
N ARG A 144 6.92 10.83 8.92
CA ARG A 144 8.37 10.75 9.06
C ARG A 144 8.99 12.10 8.68
N PRO A 145 9.93 12.63 9.48
CA PRO A 145 10.68 13.80 9.08
C PRO A 145 11.44 13.51 7.77
N GLN A 146 11.38 14.46 6.86
CA GLN A 146 12.21 14.38 5.66
C GLN A 146 13.65 14.69 6.03
N ASP A 147 14.60 13.87 5.55
CA ASP A 147 16.00 14.18 5.72
C ASP A 147 16.28 15.58 5.14
N PRO A 148 16.97 16.44 5.87
CA PRO A 148 17.39 17.74 5.32
C PRO A 148 18.23 17.49 4.07
N LYS A 149 17.82 18.11 2.98
CA LYS A 149 18.56 18.07 1.70
C LYS A 149 19.91 18.75 1.80
#